data_8b361f2431958ed05c6aa0259dcaa59a
#
_entry.id   8b361f2431958ed05c6aa0259dcaa59a
#
_cell.length_a   1.000
_cell.length_b   1.000
_cell.length_c   1.000
_cell.angle_alpha   90.00
_cell.angle_beta   90.00
_cell.angle_gamma   90.00
#
_symmetry.space_group_name_H-M   'P 1'
#
loop_
_entity.id
_entity.type
_entity.pdbx_description
1 polymer ?
#
loop_
_entity_poly.entity_id
_entity_poly.type
_entity_poly.pdbx_seq_one_letter_code
_entity_poly.pdbx_strand_id
1 'polypeptide(L)'
;KIVNSGVEILNKKIFNFISLFKKNEFISLENHIYPILSKEKKINGKKYNIKTNKFIDIGTPGDLKKAKSFIQKILIKKTIFFDRDGIINKDIGYAHKPRQIIWGKNLFKVIKYFNDIGYYIIILTNQSGVGRGYYKYQDVNKLHNWMNEKFIETGAHIDDFFFSPYFKYSKSKKFRSKKFLKMRKPNTGMFLNAKKKWNIDIKNSYMIGDSDVD
;
A
#
# COMPACT_ATOMS: atom_id res chain seq x y z
N LYS A 1 12.01 13.94 28.36
CA LYS A 1 12.95 12.82 28.28
C LYS A 1 13.07 12.40 26.81
N ILE A 2 14.31 12.27 26.32
CA ILE A 2 14.58 11.73 24.97
C ILE A 2 14.93 10.25 25.17
N VAL A 3 14.33 9.39 24.37
CA VAL A 3 14.57 7.94 24.39
C VAL A 3 14.94 7.46 22.99
N ASN A 4 15.72 6.39 22.90
CA ASN A 4 16.01 5.70 21.66
C ASN A 4 14.73 5.02 21.16
N SER A 5 14.45 5.17 19.85
CA SER A 5 13.28 4.56 19.23
C SER A 5 13.52 3.12 18.75
N GLY A 6 14.74 2.61 18.88
CA GLY A 6 15.12 1.28 18.38
C GLY A 6 15.21 1.19 16.85
N VAL A 7 15.21 2.33 16.13
CA VAL A 7 15.38 2.37 14.67
C VAL A 7 16.72 3.02 14.35
N GLU A 8 17.59 2.27 13.70
CA GLU A 8 18.97 2.65 13.46
C GLU A 8 19.40 2.31 12.03
N ILE A 9 20.22 3.17 11.46
CA ILE A 9 20.88 2.94 10.17
C ILE A 9 22.37 2.89 10.44
N LEU A 10 22.97 1.72 10.27
CA LEU A 10 24.37 1.48 10.58
C LEU A 10 25.20 1.34 9.29
N ASN A 11 26.34 2.05 9.27
CA ASN A 11 27.34 1.82 8.22
C ASN A 11 28.10 0.52 8.54
N LYS A 12 28.45 -0.28 7.51
CA LYS A 12 29.23 -1.52 7.67
C LYS A 12 30.56 -1.33 8.43
N LYS A 13 31.12 -0.13 8.44
CA LYS A 13 32.33 0.22 9.21
C LYS A 13 32.16 0.03 10.73
N ILE A 14 30.91 -0.11 11.24
CA ILE A 14 30.66 -0.41 12.65
C ILE A 14 31.33 -1.72 13.09
N PHE A 15 31.49 -2.67 12.18
CA PHE A 15 32.18 -3.94 12.48
C PHE A 15 33.63 -3.73 12.90
N ASN A 16 34.30 -2.65 12.49
CA ASN A 16 35.65 -2.30 12.94
C ASN A 16 35.68 -1.95 14.45
N PHE A 17 34.58 -1.41 14.99
CA PHE A 17 34.44 -1.14 16.41
C PHE A 17 34.11 -2.41 17.21
N ILE A 18 33.34 -3.31 16.62
CA ILE A 18 32.98 -4.60 17.23
C ILE A 18 34.24 -5.47 17.36
N SER A 19 35.15 -5.42 16.41
CA SER A 19 36.42 -6.17 16.45
C SER A 19 37.38 -5.74 17.56
N LEU A 20 37.13 -4.59 18.22
CA LEU A 20 37.91 -4.16 19.40
C LEU A 20 37.59 -4.95 20.67
N PHE A 21 36.50 -5.70 20.69
CA PHE A 21 36.07 -6.51 21.83
C PHE A 21 36.53 -7.96 21.66
N LYS A 22 36.68 -8.66 22.80
CA LYS A 22 37.13 -10.06 22.78
C LYS A 22 36.11 -10.96 22.10
N LYS A 23 36.60 -11.95 21.37
CA LYS A 23 35.78 -12.98 20.74
C LYS A 23 34.93 -13.69 21.82
N ASN A 24 33.62 -13.81 21.64
CA ASN A 24 32.63 -14.35 22.59
C ASN A 24 32.22 -13.43 23.75
N GLU A 25 32.59 -12.16 23.76
CA GLU A 25 32.04 -11.19 24.71
C GLU A 25 30.68 -10.65 24.19
N PHE A 26 29.70 -10.52 25.12
CA PHE A 26 28.41 -9.91 24.79
C PHE A 26 28.62 -8.41 24.54
N ILE A 27 28.28 -7.96 23.33
CA ILE A 27 28.44 -6.57 22.92
C ILE A 27 27.08 -5.93 22.75
N SER A 28 26.74 -4.93 23.55
CA SER A 28 25.58 -4.07 23.38
C SER A 28 25.96 -2.85 22.55
N LEU A 29 25.20 -2.57 21.49
CA LEU A 29 25.37 -1.34 20.72
C LEU A 29 25.22 -0.11 21.60
N GLU A 30 24.18 -0.09 22.45
CA GLU A 30 23.86 1.07 23.29
C GLU A 30 24.89 1.31 24.40
N ASN A 31 25.37 0.25 25.06
CA ASN A 31 26.24 0.37 26.22
C ASN A 31 27.73 0.41 25.84
N HIS A 32 28.12 -0.21 24.74
CA HIS A 32 29.53 -0.37 24.41
C HIS A 32 29.92 0.45 23.15
N ILE A 33 29.13 0.40 22.10
CA ILE A 33 29.51 0.99 20.80
C ILE A 33 29.12 2.46 20.68
N TYR A 34 27.86 2.82 21.03
CA TYR A 34 27.40 4.22 20.90
C TYR A 34 28.16 5.23 21.74
N PRO A 35 28.60 4.93 22.96
CA PRO A 35 29.45 5.86 23.72
C PRO A 35 30.77 6.16 22.98
N ILE A 36 31.39 5.17 22.34
CA ILE A 36 32.61 5.35 21.55
C ILE A 36 32.33 6.22 20.34
N LEU A 37 31.30 5.86 19.55
CA LEU A 37 30.91 6.62 18.35
C LEU A 37 30.51 8.06 18.68
N SER A 38 29.88 8.28 19.84
CA SER A 38 29.49 9.61 20.31
C SER A 38 30.72 10.47 20.64
N LYS A 39 31.69 9.92 21.36
CA LYS A 39 32.97 10.61 21.65
C LYS A 39 33.71 10.99 20.36
N GLU A 40 33.68 10.12 19.37
CA GLU A 40 34.32 10.34 18.07
C GLU A 40 33.45 11.18 17.10
N LYS A 41 32.28 11.66 17.52
CA LYS A 41 31.33 12.42 16.69
C LYS A 41 30.91 11.67 15.42
N LYS A 42 30.86 10.34 15.48
CA LYS A 42 30.48 9.45 14.36
C LYS A 42 29.05 8.94 14.42
N ILE A 43 28.25 9.38 15.41
CA ILE A 43 26.85 9.08 15.52
C ILE A 43 26.00 10.33 15.35
N ASN A 44 24.94 10.23 14.57
CA ASN A 44 23.98 11.30 14.39
C ASN A 44 22.61 10.84 14.88
N GLY A 45 21.95 11.64 15.68
CA GLY A 45 20.58 11.40 16.12
C GLY A 45 19.60 12.38 15.48
N LYS A 46 18.48 11.87 14.97
CA LYS A 46 17.37 12.70 14.54
C LYS A 46 16.26 12.67 15.57
N LYS A 47 15.98 13.84 16.17
CA LYS A 47 14.89 13.97 17.14
C LYS A 47 13.56 14.05 16.42
N TYR A 48 12.62 13.19 16.82
CA TYR A 48 11.24 13.22 16.35
C TYR A 48 10.31 13.74 17.45
N ASN A 49 9.32 14.53 17.06
CA ASN A 49 8.28 14.99 17.97
C ASN A 49 7.14 13.95 17.96
N ILE A 50 6.89 13.28 19.10
CA ILE A 50 5.84 12.25 19.22
C ILE A 50 4.44 12.81 18.95
N LYS A 51 4.20 14.11 19.16
CA LYS A 51 2.90 14.72 18.89
C LYS A 51 2.60 14.81 17.39
N THR A 52 3.63 15.00 16.57
CA THR A 52 3.51 15.09 15.11
C THR A 52 3.87 13.78 14.40
N ASN A 53 4.84 13.06 14.93
CA ASN A 53 5.29 11.77 14.40
C ASN A 53 4.78 10.65 15.31
N LYS A 54 3.80 9.93 14.83
CA LYS A 54 3.12 8.89 15.60
C LYS A 54 4.05 7.69 15.78
N PHE A 55 4.45 7.43 17.00
CA PHE A 55 5.30 6.31 17.39
C PHE A 55 4.66 5.56 18.56
N ILE A 56 4.71 4.24 18.53
CA ILE A 56 4.32 3.38 19.64
C ILE A 56 5.25 2.19 19.72
N ASP A 57 5.81 1.95 20.90
CA ASP A 57 6.54 0.74 21.20
C ASP A 57 5.55 -0.42 21.45
N ILE A 58 5.87 -1.61 20.95
CA ILE A 58 5.08 -2.83 21.09
C ILE A 58 5.86 -3.95 21.82
N GLY A 59 6.89 -3.59 22.56
CA GLY A 59 7.78 -4.51 23.26
C GLY A 59 7.11 -5.33 24.37
N THR A 60 5.90 -4.96 24.85
CA THR A 60 5.16 -5.71 25.85
C THR A 60 3.76 -6.11 25.37
N PRO A 61 3.14 -7.20 25.92
CA PRO A 61 1.76 -7.56 25.60
C PRO A 61 0.75 -6.43 25.86
N GLY A 62 0.99 -5.62 26.91
CA GLY A 62 0.17 -4.46 27.25
C GLY A 62 0.26 -3.36 26.20
N ASP A 63 1.45 -3.09 25.70
CA ASP A 63 1.68 -2.09 24.64
C ASP A 63 1.14 -2.55 23.29
N LEU A 64 1.25 -3.85 22.97
CA LEU A 64 0.61 -4.43 21.80
C LEU A 64 -0.93 -4.24 21.82
N LYS A 65 -1.58 -4.40 22.99
CA LYS A 65 -3.01 -4.14 23.13
C LYS A 65 -3.36 -2.67 22.89
N LYS A 66 -2.58 -1.74 23.43
CA LYS A 66 -2.71 -0.29 23.20
C LYS A 66 -2.46 0.05 21.72
N ALA A 67 -1.46 -0.59 21.10
CA ALA A 67 -1.12 -0.38 19.70
C ALA A 67 -2.26 -0.70 18.75
N LYS A 68 -3.08 -1.72 18.99
CA LYS A 68 -4.23 -2.06 18.14
C LYS A 68 -5.17 -0.88 17.94
N SER A 69 -5.58 -0.20 19.02
CA SER A 69 -6.47 0.96 18.91
C SER A 69 -5.76 2.21 18.38
N PHE A 70 -4.49 2.39 18.72
CA PHE A 70 -3.67 3.49 18.24
C PHE A 70 -3.42 3.39 16.73
N ILE A 71 -3.03 2.22 16.23
CA ILE A 71 -2.77 1.96 14.80
C ILE A 71 -4.04 2.20 13.98
N GLN A 72 -5.20 1.75 14.44
CA GLN A 72 -6.47 2.01 13.75
C GLN A 72 -6.73 3.51 13.53
N LYS A 73 -6.41 4.35 14.53
CA LYS A 73 -6.59 5.81 14.44
C LYS A 73 -5.58 6.48 13.50
N ILE A 74 -4.34 6.03 13.50
CA ILE A 74 -3.28 6.66 12.68
C ILE A 74 -3.27 6.20 11.23
N LEU A 75 -3.84 5.02 10.95
CA LEU A 75 -3.95 4.49 9.60
C LEU A 75 -5.17 5.00 8.83
N ILE A 76 -6.01 5.88 9.45
CA ILE A 76 -7.07 6.55 8.68
C ILE A 76 -6.39 7.48 7.67
N LYS A 77 -6.56 7.16 6.38
CA LYS A 77 -5.97 7.93 5.29
C LYS A 77 -7.03 8.33 4.27
N LYS A 78 -6.82 9.48 3.66
CA LYS A 78 -7.50 9.84 2.42
C LYS A 78 -7.10 8.87 1.33
N THR A 79 -7.99 8.61 0.41
CA THR A 79 -7.80 7.63 -0.67
C THR A 79 -8.12 8.28 -2.00
N ILE A 80 -7.28 8.03 -2.99
CA ILE A 80 -7.65 8.23 -4.38
C ILE A 80 -8.04 6.88 -4.95
N PHE A 81 -9.31 6.76 -5.31
CA PHE A 81 -9.80 5.63 -6.07
C PHE A 81 -9.65 5.93 -7.56
N PHE A 82 -9.14 4.98 -8.31
CA PHE A 82 -9.04 5.10 -9.77
C PHE A 82 -9.85 4.01 -10.46
N ASP A 83 -10.50 4.33 -11.56
CA ASP A 83 -10.83 3.29 -12.53
C ASP A 83 -9.54 2.81 -13.21
N ARG A 84 -9.58 1.59 -13.74
CA ARG A 84 -8.44 1.01 -14.43
C ARG A 84 -8.43 1.40 -15.90
N ASP A 85 -9.44 0.93 -16.62
CA ASP A 85 -9.53 1.10 -18.08
C ASP A 85 -10.00 2.53 -18.40
N GLY A 86 -9.27 3.25 -19.25
CA GLY A 86 -9.48 4.68 -19.54
C GLY A 86 -8.64 5.63 -18.69
N ILE A 87 -8.26 5.25 -17.45
CA ILE A 87 -7.46 6.08 -16.54
C ILE A 87 -6.05 5.51 -16.33
N ILE A 88 -5.95 4.32 -15.71
CA ILE A 88 -4.65 3.68 -15.44
C ILE A 88 -4.01 3.21 -16.75
N ASN A 89 -4.81 2.61 -17.60
CA ASN A 89 -4.41 2.23 -18.95
C ASN A 89 -5.47 2.65 -19.97
N LYS A 90 -5.04 2.86 -21.21
CA LYS A 90 -5.99 3.08 -22.32
C LYS A 90 -7.02 1.95 -22.35
N ASP A 91 -8.29 2.30 -22.46
CA ASP A 91 -9.33 1.29 -22.70
C ASP A 91 -9.22 0.78 -24.15
N ILE A 92 -8.96 -0.52 -24.26
CA ILE A 92 -8.91 -1.25 -25.54
C ILE A 92 -9.97 -2.36 -25.59
N GLY A 93 -10.88 -2.36 -24.61
CA GLY A 93 -11.83 -3.44 -24.38
C GLY A 93 -11.16 -4.72 -23.86
N TYR A 94 -11.52 -5.14 -22.66
CA TYR A 94 -11.14 -6.41 -22.06
C TYR A 94 -9.62 -6.67 -21.92
N ALA A 95 -8.80 -5.66 -21.66
CA ALA A 95 -7.38 -5.82 -21.35
C ALA A 95 -7.17 -6.77 -20.17
N HIS A 96 -6.42 -7.88 -20.37
CA HIS A 96 -6.19 -8.91 -19.38
C HIS A 96 -4.76 -9.50 -19.42
N LYS A 97 -3.89 -8.98 -20.29
CA LYS A 97 -2.49 -9.41 -20.44
C LYS A 97 -1.55 -8.21 -20.39
N PRO A 98 -0.33 -8.34 -19.84
CA PRO A 98 0.66 -7.25 -19.77
C PRO A 98 0.89 -6.53 -21.11
N ARG A 99 1.03 -7.28 -22.21
CA ARG A 99 1.27 -6.73 -23.56
C ARG A 99 0.15 -5.85 -24.09
N GLN A 100 -1.03 -5.86 -23.46
CA GLN A 100 -2.20 -5.06 -23.85
C GLN A 100 -2.28 -3.73 -23.07
N ILE A 101 -1.41 -3.51 -22.09
CA ILE A 101 -1.44 -2.32 -21.25
C ILE A 101 -0.68 -1.19 -21.91
N ILE A 102 -1.41 -0.13 -22.21
CA ILE A 102 -0.88 1.17 -22.65
C ILE A 102 -1.15 2.14 -21.53
N TRP A 103 -0.10 2.54 -20.81
CA TRP A 103 -0.21 3.35 -19.60
C TRP A 103 -0.75 4.75 -19.87
N GLY A 104 -1.52 5.27 -18.94
CA GLY A 104 -1.96 6.66 -18.92
C GLY A 104 -0.77 7.63 -18.86
N LYS A 105 -0.93 8.81 -19.45
CA LYS A 105 0.12 9.83 -19.50
C LYS A 105 0.44 10.33 -18.07
N ASN A 106 1.72 10.41 -17.74
CA ASN A 106 2.22 10.87 -16.43
C ASN A 106 1.73 10.07 -15.21
N LEU A 107 1.07 8.96 -15.39
CA LEU A 107 0.40 8.19 -14.36
C LEU A 107 1.32 7.82 -13.20
N PHE A 108 2.53 7.30 -13.49
CA PHE A 108 3.50 6.91 -12.47
C PHE A 108 3.88 8.07 -11.55
N LYS A 109 4.07 9.27 -12.10
CA LYS A 109 4.37 10.49 -11.34
C LYS A 109 3.20 10.91 -10.45
N VAL A 110 1.98 10.83 -10.99
CA VAL A 110 0.76 11.19 -10.26
C VAL A 110 0.54 10.24 -9.07
N ILE A 111 0.63 8.93 -9.29
CA ILE A 111 0.47 7.94 -8.23
C ILE A 111 1.56 8.10 -7.17
N LYS A 112 2.84 8.25 -7.60
CA LYS A 112 3.94 8.49 -6.67
C LYS A 112 3.69 9.73 -5.82
N TYR A 113 3.25 10.84 -6.40
CA TYR A 113 2.94 12.06 -5.67
C TYR A 113 1.92 11.80 -4.56
N PHE A 114 0.80 11.11 -4.85
CA PHE A 114 -0.20 10.79 -3.85
C PHE A 114 0.30 9.81 -2.79
N ASN A 115 1.13 8.82 -3.16
CA ASN A 115 1.81 7.97 -2.18
C ASN A 115 2.68 8.80 -1.22
N ASP A 116 3.49 9.73 -1.77
CA ASP A 116 4.44 10.55 -0.99
C ASP A 116 3.72 11.47 0.01
N ILE A 117 2.54 11.99 -0.33
CA ILE A 117 1.71 12.78 0.59
C ILE A 117 0.77 11.95 1.45
N GLY A 118 0.91 10.61 1.40
CA GLY A 118 0.29 9.68 2.34
C GLY A 118 -1.12 9.22 2.03
N TYR A 119 -1.62 9.37 0.80
CA TYR A 119 -2.89 8.79 0.38
C TYR A 119 -2.76 7.28 0.13
N TYR A 120 -3.86 6.54 0.36
CA TYR A 120 -4.02 5.23 -0.26
C TYR A 120 -4.38 5.39 -1.73
N ILE A 121 -3.86 4.48 -2.54
CA ILE A 121 -4.21 4.37 -3.96
C ILE A 121 -4.89 3.03 -4.19
N ILE A 122 -6.15 3.06 -4.56
CA ILE A 122 -6.97 1.85 -4.72
C ILE A 122 -7.64 1.86 -6.09
N ILE A 123 -7.51 0.77 -6.81
CA ILE A 123 -8.14 0.60 -8.13
C ILE A 123 -9.49 -0.08 -7.97
N LEU A 124 -10.55 0.51 -8.55
CA LEU A 124 -11.90 -0.04 -8.60
C LEU A 124 -12.34 -0.21 -10.06
N THR A 125 -12.44 -1.44 -10.56
CA THR A 125 -12.69 -1.66 -11.99
C THR A 125 -13.78 -2.68 -12.29
N ASN A 126 -14.56 -2.44 -13.34
CA ASN A 126 -15.54 -3.37 -13.87
C ASN A 126 -14.90 -4.33 -14.88
N GLN A 127 -14.74 -5.60 -14.51
CA GLN A 127 -14.07 -6.61 -15.35
C GLN A 127 -15.07 -7.69 -15.82
N SER A 128 -16.08 -7.27 -16.59
CA SER A 128 -17.15 -8.15 -17.08
C SER A 128 -16.64 -9.24 -18.05
N GLY A 129 -15.44 -9.10 -18.61
CA GLY A 129 -14.82 -10.12 -19.46
C GLY A 129 -14.67 -11.48 -18.76
N VAL A 130 -14.50 -11.49 -17.44
CA VAL A 130 -14.53 -12.73 -16.64
C VAL A 130 -15.90 -13.38 -16.70
N GLY A 131 -16.96 -12.60 -16.47
CA GLY A 131 -18.34 -13.10 -16.53
C GLY A 131 -18.76 -13.52 -17.93
N ARG A 132 -18.19 -12.92 -18.96
CA ARG A 132 -18.39 -13.29 -20.38
C ARG A 132 -17.61 -14.53 -20.79
N GLY A 133 -16.59 -14.94 -19.98
CA GLY A 133 -15.73 -16.07 -20.28
C GLY A 133 -14.56 -15.77 -21.23
N TYR A 134 -14.22 -14.49 -21.44
CA TYR A 134 -13.12 -14.10 -22.31
C TYR A 134 -11.76 -14.38 -21.69
N TYR A 135 -11.67 -14.32 -20.36
CA TYR A 135 -10.50 -14.65 -19.54
C TYR A 135 -10.94 -15.04 -18.12
N LYS A 136 -10.03 -15.64 -17.38
CA LYS A 136 -10.31 -16.16 -16.04
C LYS A 136 -10.15 -15.07 -14.95
N TYR A 137 -10.77 -15.30 -13.81
CA TYR A 137 -10.61 -14.44 -12.63
C TYR A 137 -9.14 -14.28 -12.20
N GLN A 138 -8.38 -15.37 -12.31
CA GLN A 138 -6.95 -15.38 -11.98
C GLN A 138 -6.11 -14.54 -12.96
N ASP A 139 -6.53 -14.39 -14.21
CA ASP A 139 -5.80 -13.59 -15.19
C ASP A 139 -5.87 -12.11 -14.84
N VAL A 140 -7.00 -11.65 -14.28
CA VAL A 140 -7.14 -10.28 -13.76
C VAL A 140 -6.19 -10.07 -12.58
N ASN A 141 -6.14 -10.99 -11.61
CA ASN A 141 -5.24 -10.89 -10.48
C ASN A 141 -3.77 -10.88 -10.91
N LYS A 142 -3.37 -11.74 -11.84
CA LYS A 142 -2.01 -11.74 -12.39
C LYS A 142 -1.65 -10.42 -13.05
N LEU A 143 -2.58 -9.86 -13.83
CA LEU A 143 -2.37 -8.56 -14.46
C LEU A 143 -2.23 -7.45 -13.40
N HIS A 144 -3.08 -7.41 -12.38
CA HIS A 144 -3.03 -6.41 -11.32
C HIS A 144 -1.73 -6.49 -10.52
N ASN A 145 -1.25 -7.70 -10.20
CA ASN A 145 0.05 -7.88 -9.54
C ASN A 145 1.20 -7.35 -10.40
N TRP A 146 1.23 -7.73 -11.68
CA TRP A 146 2.22 -7.21 -12.63
C TRP A 146 2.15 -5.69 -12.76
N MET A 147 0.95 -5.11 -12.80
CA MET A 147 0.79 -3.64 -12.83
C MET A 147 1.41 -3.00 -11.58
N ASN A 148 1.16 -3.56 -10.40
CA ASN A 148 1.72 -3.02 -9.16
C ASN A 148 3.25 -3.14 -9.12
N GLU A 149 3.82 -4.25 -9.62
CA GLU A 149 5.27 -4.40 -9.78
C GLU A 149 5.85 -3.26 -10.62
N LYS A 150 5.19 -2.88 -11.74
CA LYS A 150 5.63 -1.76 -12.59
C LYS A 150 5.54 -0.40 -11.88
N PHE A 151 4.58 -0.18 -10.99
CA PHE A 151 4.56 1.01 -10.14
C PHE A 151 5.71 0.99 -9.14
N ILE A 152 5.96 -0.13 -8.48
CA ILE A 152 7.04 -0.29 -7.49
C ILE A 152 8.42 -0.01 -8.10
N GLU A 153 8.67 -0.43 -9.34
CA GLU A 153 9.91 -0.13 -10.09
C GLU A 153 10.18 1.39 -10.21
N THR A 154 9.14 2.21 -10.15
CA THR A 154 9.24 3.68 -10.22
C THR A 154 9.17 4.37 -8.85
N GLY A 155 9.13 3.60 -7.76
CA GLY A 155 8.96 4.12 -6.39
C GLY A 155 7.54 4.54 -6.05
N ALA A 156 6.55 4.17 -6.88
CA ALA A 156 5.13 4.28 -6.60
C ALA A 156 4.55 2.93 -6.20
N HIS A 157 3.29 2.88 -5.73
CA HIS A 157 2.59 1.62 -5.48
C HIS A 157 1.08 1.80 -5.51
N ILE A 158 0.38 0.70 -5.77
CA ILE A 158 -1.06 0.58 -5.58
C ILE A 158 -1.29 -0.23 -4.30
N ASP A 159 -2.08 0.31 -3.37
CA ASP A 159 -2.37 -0.37 -2.10
C ASP A 159 -3.30 -1.57 -2.30
N ASP A 160 -4.28 -1.45 -3.21
CA ASP A 160 -5.20 -2.57 -3.47
C ASP A 160 -5.93 -2.45 -4.82
N PHE A 161 -6.45 -3.60 -5.27
CA PHE A 161 -7.30 -3.70 -6.45
C PHE A 161 -8.60 -4.41 -6.09
N PHE A 162 -9.72 -3.80 -6.41
CA PHE A 162 -11.04 -4.42 -6.33
C PHE A 162 -11.66 -4.45 -7.72
N PHE A 163 -12.25 -5.57 -8.09
CA PHE A 163 -12.93 -5.65 -9.37
C PHE A 163 -14.23 -6.45 -9.31
N SER A 164 -15.15 -6.09 -10.20
CA SER A 164 -16.39 -6.82 -10.39
C SER A 164 -16.34 -7.64 -11.68
N PRO A 165 -16.42 -8.97 -11.59
CA PRO A 165 -16.53 -9.86 -12.75
C PRO A 165 -17.98 -9.97 -13.27
N TYR A 166 -18.91 -9.18 -12.75
CA TYR A 166 -20.33 -9.33 -13.01
C TYR A 166 -20.68 -9.15 -14.49
N PHE A 167 -21.45 -10.10 -15.00
CA PHE A 167 -22.11 -10.01 -16.29
C PHE A 167 -23.50 -10.67 -16.22
N LYS A 168 -24.55 -9.93 -16.59
CA LYS A 168 -25.95 -10.36 -16.47
C LYS A 168 -26.23 -11.69 -17.17
N TYR A 169 -25.63 -11.92 -18.32
CA TYR A 169 -25.83 -13.11 -19.15
C TYR A 169 -24.69 -14.12 -19.02
N SER A 170 -23.93 -14.09 -17.94
CA SER A 170 -22.86 -15.07 -17.70
C SER A 170 -23.41 -16.49 -17.65
N LYS A 171 -22.76 -17.44 -18.28
CA LYS A 171 -23.05 -18.88 -18.14
C LYS A 171 -22.84 -19.35 -16.70
N SER A 172 -21.86 -18.78 -16.01
CA SER A 172 -21.61 -19.09 -14.58
C SER A 172 -22.59 -18.35 -13.67
N LYS A 173 -23.38 -19.11 -12.89
CA LYS A 173 -24.27 -18.57 -11.84
C LYS A 173 -23.54 -17.66 -10.86
N LYS A 174 -22.25 -17.97 -10.57
CA LYS A 174 -21.38 -17.20 -9.67
C LYS A 174 -21.27 -15.74 -10.15
N PHE A 175 -20.94 -15.52 -11.44
CA PHE A 175 -20.66 -14.18 -11.98
C PHE A 175 -21.90 -13.35 -12.33
N ARG A 176 -23.10 -13.93 -12.29
CA ARG A 176 -24.38 -13.22 -12.37
C ARG A 176 -25.09 -13.07 -11.04
N SER A 177 -24.40 -13.39 -9.93
CA SER A 177 -24.96 -13.32 -8.59
C SER A 177 -25.17 -11.87 -8.12
N LYS A 178 -26.15 -11.67 -7.20
CA LYS A 178 -26.39 -10.37 -6.55
C LYS A 178 -25.15 -9.81 -5.85
N LYS A 179 -24.27 -10.69 -5.34
CA LYS A 179 -22.99 -10.29 -4.71
C LYS A 179 -22.11 -9.51 -5.68
N PHE A 180 -21.86 -10.04 -6.87
CA PHE A 180 -21.01 -9.38 -7.85
C PHE A 180 -21.70 -8.22 -8.57
N LEU A 181 -23.04 -8.26 -8.70
CA LEU A 181 -23.81 -7.11 -9.15
C LEU A 181 -23.61 -5.91 -8.22
N LYS A 182 -23.73 -6.10 -6.91
CA LYS A 182 -23.51 -5.03 -5.91
C LYS A 182 -22.09 -4.46 -5.97
N MET A 183 -21.10 -5.25 -6.39
CA MET A 183 -19.73 -4.78 -6.57
C MET A 183 -19.52 -4.01 -7.87
N ARG A 184 -20.39 -4.17 -8.88
CA ARG A 184 -20.25 -3.52 -10.17
C ARG A 184 -20.61 -2.03 -10.07
N LYS A 185 -19.70 -1.13 -10.50
CA LYS A 185 -20.01 0.31 -10.66
C LYS A 185 -21.19 0.47 -11.63
N PRO A 186 -22.16 1.38 -11.34
CA PRO A 186 -22.13 2.43 -10.32
C PRO A 186 -22.54 1.99 -8.89
N ASN A 187 -22.72 0.69 -8.61
CA ASN A 187 -22.98 0.26 -7.25
C ASN A 187 -21.71 0.41 -6.37
N THR A 188 -21.92 0.69 -5.08
CA THR A 188 -20.89 1.05 -4.12
C THR A 188 -20.14 -0.13 -3.48
N GLY A 189 -20.43 -1.38 -3.87
CA GLY A 189 -19.91 -2.56 -3.19
C GLY A 189 -18.40 -2.69 -3.16
N MET A 190 -17.68 -2.23 -4.19
CA MET A 190 -16.21 -2.21 -4.18
C MET A 190 -15.68 -1.18 -3.18
N PHE A 191 -16.27 0.02 -3.11
CA PHE A 191 -15.92 1.05 -2.12
C PHE A 191 -16.14 0.55 -0.69
N LEU A 192 -17.27 -0.12 -0.42
CA LEU A 192 -17.57 -0.68 0.89
C LEU A 192 -16.59 -1.78 1.29
N ASN A 193 -16.16 -2.62 0.34
CA ASN A 193 -15.14 -3.63 0.57
C ASN A 193 -13.77 -2.99 0.86
N ALA A 194 -13.41 -1.95 0.10
CA ALA A 194 -12.20 -1.18 0.35
C ALA A 194 -12.22 -0.54 1.74
N LYS A 195 -13.31 0.15 2.10
CA LYS A 195 -13.49 0.75 3.43
C LYS A 195 -13.40 -0.27 4.56
N LYS A 196 -13.92 -1.49 4.35
CA LYS A 196 -13.86 -2.56 5.35
C LYS A 196 -12.44 -3.08 5.57
N LYS A 197 -11.63 -3.12 4.49
CA LYS A 197 -10.26 -3.64 4.52
C LYS A 197 -9.25 -2.59 4.97
N TRP A 198 -9.46 -1.34 4.55
CA TRP A 198 -8.56 -0.21 4.76
C TRP A 198 -9.24 0.87 5.60
N ASN A 199 -8.51 1.50 6.51
CA ASN A 199 -9.02 2.63 7.28
C ASN A 199 -9.07 3.89 6.41
N ILE A 200 -10.17 4.06 5.68
CA ILE A 200 -10.33 5.12 4.68
C ILE A 200 -11.15 6.28 5.25
N ASP A 201 -10.64 7.49 5.11
CA ASP A 201 -11.38 8.73 5.28
C ASP A 201 -12.21 9.02 4.01
N ILE A 202 -13.37 8.38 3.91
CA ILE A 202 -14.23 8.48 2.73
C ILE A 202 -14.64 9.93 2.42
N LYS A 203 -14.86 10.75 3.46
CA LYS A 203 -15.31 12.15 3.26
C LYS A 203 -14.27 13.01 2.54
N ASN A 204 -13.00 12.68 2.69
CA ASN A 204 -11.88 13.40 2.09
C ASN A 204 -11.16 12.55 1.02
N SER A 205 -11.85 11.57 0.45
CA SER A 205 -11.36 10.71 -0.62
C SER A 205 -12.02 11.06 -1.95
N TYR A 206 -11.38 10.70 -3.04
CA TYR A 206 -11.84 11.04 -4.39
C TYR A 206 -11.88 9.79 -5.26
N MET A 207 -12.81 9.77 -6.23
CA MET A 207 -12.82 8.81 -7.34
C MET A 207 -12.43 9.53 -8.63
N ILE A 208 -11.56 8.93 -9.40
CA ILE A 208 -11.11 9.38 -10.71
C ILE A 208 -11.47 8.29 -11.71
N GLY A 209 -12.35 8.59 -12.62
CA GLY A 209 -12.81 7.72 -13.68
C GLY A 209 -13.02 8.50 -14.98
N ASP A 210 -13.30 7.80 -16.06
CA ASP A 210 -13.55 8.36 -17.40
C ASP A 210 -15.02 8.23 -17.83
N SER A 211 -15.88 7.75 -16.92
CA SER A 211 -17.28 7.43 -17.20
C SER A 211 -18.19 7.86 -16.06
N ASP A 212 -19.44 8.21 -16.39
CA ASP A 212 -20.51 8.58 -15.43
C ASP A 212 -20.90 7.43 -14.48
N VAL A 213 -20.40 6.22 -14.69
CA VAL A 213 -20.60 5.09 -13.78
C VAL A 213 -19.56 4.95 -12.69
N ASP A 214 -18.54 5.84 -12.66
CA ASP A 214 -17.44 5.82 -11.69
C ASP A 214 -17.75 6.53 -10.38
#